data_dbe6b30a171be7d1543e9043279d9e46
#
_entry.id   dbe6b30a171be7d1543e9043279d9e46
#
_cell.length_a   1.000
_cell.length_b   1.000
_cell.length_c   1.000
_cell.angle_alpha   90.00
_cell.angle_beta   90.00
_cell.angle_gamma   90.00
#
_symmetry.space_group_name_H-M   'P 1'
#
loop_
_entity.id
_entity.type
_entity.pdbx_description
1 polymer ?
#
loop_
_entity_poly.entity_id
_entity_poly.type
_entity_poly.pdbx_seq_one_letter_code
_entity_poly.pdbx_strand_id
1 'polypeptide(L)'
;MQASAIEHLADRAVERTVAGRRAEYSAEMRRIVETTFSLVERTGSLDPSMREILAETGLSTQAFYRYFSSKDELMLALLDDGRRRLVETLQRRMARSTDPRAQLQAWIEGVLAQTANANAAARTRPWILSEQRLAELFPQEQQASVDLLVGLLRDPIAHLRGARKRRDTGADTTATLIYQLTFAVMRAHLVAGTKPDPAESKALVAFCLRGVST
;
A
#
# COMPACT_ATOMS: atom_id res chain seq x y z
N MET A 1 24.43 -42.91 20.05
CA MET A 1 23.00 -42.63 19.92
C MET A 1 22.52 -41.44 20.81
N GLN A 2 22.96 -41.32 22.07
CA GLN A 2 22.57 -40.20 22.96
C GLN A 2 23.11 -38.82 22.56
N ALA A 3 24.31 -38.71 22.00
CA ALA A 3 24.89 -37.44 21.57
C ALA A 3 24.06 -36.77 20.45
N SER A 4 23.57 -37.50 19.47
CA SER A 4 22.74 -36.97 18.38
C SER A 4 21.37 -36.44 18.84
N ALA A 5 20.78 -37.02 19.88
CA ALA A 5 19.50 -36.54 20.44
C ALA A 5 19.67 -35.21 21.21
N ILE A 6 20.79 -35.03 21.89
CA ILE A 6 21.12 -33.79 22.62
C ILE A 6 21.42 -32.65 21.65
N GLU A 7 22.16 -32.91 20.57
CA GLU A 7 22.41 -31.94 19.50
C GLU A 7 21.08 -31.50 18.84
N HIS A 8 20.19 -32.40 18.51
CA HIS A 8 18.86 -32.07 17.96
C HIS A 8 17.97 -31.27 18.91
N LEU A 9 18.12 -31.48 20.21
CA LEU A 9 17.37 -30.69 21.21
C LEU A 9 17.95 -29.28 21.34
N ALA A 10 19.29 -29.17 21.31
CA ALA A 10 19.99 -27.88 21.33
C ALA A 10 19.66 -27.04 20.08
N ASP A 11 19.70 -27.64 18.89
CA ASP A 11 19.35 -26.97 17.65
C ASP A 11 17.92 -26.43 17.66
N ARG A 12 16.94 -27.25 18.09
CA ARG A 12 15.55 -26.82 18.22
C ARG A 12 15.36 -25.73 19.29
N ALA A 13 16.16 -25.72 20.32
CA ALA A 13 16.12 -24.67 21.33
C ALA A 13 16.67 -23.36 20.79
N VAL A 14 17.77 -23.40 20.03
CA VAL A 14 18.34 -22.24 19.32
C VAL A 14 17.35 -21.69 18.30
N GLU A 15 16.77 -22.55 17.46
CA GLU A 15 15.78 -22.14 16.46
C GLU A 15 14.57 -21.46 17.10
N ARG A 16 14.02 -22.01 18.20
CA ARG A 16 12.91 -21.38 18.94
C ARG A 16 13.30 -20.02 19.52
N THR A 17 14.51 -19.90 20.06
CA THR A 17 15.02 -18.64 20.63
C THR A 17 15.19 -17.59 19.55
N VAL A 18 15.76 -17.97 18.40
CA VAL A 18 15.93 -17.08 17.23
C VAL A 18 14.57 -16.67 16.67
N ALA A 19 13.63 -17.61 16.50
CA ALA A 19 12.28 -17.33 16.04
C ALA A 19 11.52 -16.39 17.01
N GLY A 20 11.64 -16.61 18.32
CA GLY A 20 11.06 -15.73 19.34
C GLY A 20 11.61 -14.30 19.25
N ARG A 21 12.92 -14.14 19.23
CA ARG A 21 13.56 -12.83 19.09
C ARG A 21 13.20 -12.12 17.79
N ARG A 22 13.10 -12.86 16.69
CA ARG A 22 12.67 -12.33 15.39
C ARG A 22 11.21 -11.86 15.44
N ALA A 23 10.33 -12.60 16.11
CA ALA A 23 8.93 -12.21 16.26
C ALA A 23 8.79 -10.94 17.13
N GLU A 24 9.51 -10.84 18.24
CA GLU A 24 9.54 -9.66 19.11
C GLU A 24 10.09 -8.43 18.35
N TYR A 25 11.20 -8.58 17.62
CA TYR A 25 11.77 -7.52 16.80
C TYR A 25 10.78 -7.03 15.74
N SER A 26 10.13 -7.97 15.04
CA SER A 26 9.14 -7.64 14.02
C SER A 26 7.87 -6.98 14.59
N ALA A 27 7.46 -7.37 15.82
CA ALA A 27 6.34 -6.75 16.52
C ALA A 27 6.65 -5.31 16.92
N GLU A 28 7.86 -5.07 17.42
CA GLU A 28 8.31 -3.73 17.80
C GLU A 28 8.47 -2.81 16.58
N MET A 29 9.04 -3.31 15.49
CA MET A 29 9.08 -2.55 14.23
C MET A 29 7.69 -2.14 13.76
N ARG A 30 6.72 -3.08 13.79
CA ARG A 30 5.34 -2.75 13.45
C ARG A 30 4.74 -1.68 14.35
N ARG A 31 4.98 -1.77 15.67
CA ARG A 31 4.52 -0.75 16.63
C ARG A 31 5.08 0.63 16.29
N ILE A 32 6.38 0.71 15.98
CA ILE A 32 7.04 1.97 15.60
C ILE A 32 6.41 2.53 14.31
N VAL A 33 6.22 1.69 13.30
CA VAL A 33 5.59 2.05 12.03
C VAL A 33 4.16 2.55 12.27
N GLU A 34 3.33 1.84 13.02
CA GLU A 34 1.94 2.22 13.30
C GLU A 34 1.85 3.54 14.09
N THR A 35 2.71 3.70 15.11
CA THR A 35 2.76 4.92 15.91
C THR A 35 3.18 6.12 15.06
N THR A 36 4.20 5.95 14.23
CA THR A 36 4.66 7.02 13.31
C THR A 36 3.62 7.31 12.23
N PHE A 37 2.90 6.29 11.75
CA PHE A 37 1.79 6.49 10.82
C PHE A 37 0.70 7.38 11.44
N SER A 38 0.32 7.13 12.69
CA SER A 38 -0.64 7.96 13.44
C SER A 38 -0.15 9.41 13.62
N LEU A 39 1.16 9.60 13.83
CA LEU A 39 1.78 10.93 13.86
C LEU A 39 1.62 11.66 12.51
N VAL A 40 1.93 10.98 11.40
CA VAL A 40 1.77 11.51 10.04
C VAL A 40 0.30 11.86 9.75
N GLU A 41 -0.65 11.00 10.13
CA GLU A 41 -2.08 11.26 9.96
C GLU A 41 -2.52 12.52 10.71
N ARG A 42 -2.07 12.68 11.95
CA ARG A 42 -2.46 13.80 12.81
C ARG A 42 -1.83 15.12 12.38
N THR A 43 -0.57 15.09 11.96
CA THR A 43 0.17 16.31 11.58
C THR A 43 -0.05 16.68 10.11
N GLY A 44 -0.45 15.74 9.27
CA GLY A 44 -0.53 15.90 7.81
C GLY A 44 0.82 16.03 7.13
N SER A 45 1.94 15.75 7.82
CA SER A 45 3.30 15.86 7.32
C SER A 45 3.97 14.51 7.19
N LEU A 46 4.54 14.22 6.00
CA LEU A 46 5.44 13.07 5.78
C LEU A 46 6.91 13.37 6.16
N ASP A 47 7.17 14.49 6.80
CA ASP A 47 8.51 14.84 7.27
C ASP A 47 8.54 15.16 8.77
N PRO A 48 8.09 14.24 9.64
CA PRO A 48 8.20 14.42 11.06
C PRO A 48 9.69 14.50 11.46
N SER A 49 10.02 15.37 12.40
CA SER A 49 11.37 15.44 12.95
C SER A 49 11.71 14.20 13.78
N MET A 50 12.98 13.86 13.92
CA MET A 50 13.41 12.77 14.81
C MET A 50 12.90 12.97 16.24
N ARG A 51 12.84 14.22 16.72
CA ARG A 51 12.31 14.53 18.06
C ARG A 51 10.83 14.13 18.18
N GLU A 52 10.02 14.44 17.17
CA GLU A 52 8.61 14.07 17.15
C GLU A 52 8.42 12.56 17.10
N ILE A 53 9.19 11.86 16.24
CA ILE A 53 9.16 10.39 16.14
C ILE A 53 9.52 9.76 17.49
N LEU A 54 10.61 10.18 18.12
CA LEU A 54 11.05 9.63 19.41
C LEU A 54 10.05 9.92 20.53
N ALA A 55 9.47 11.13 20.57
CA ALA A 55 8.45 11.50 21.54
C ALA A 55 7.19 10.64 21.38
N GLU A 56 6.74 10.41 20.15
CA GLU A 56 5.52 9.65 19.85
C GLU A 56 5.71 8.14 20.11
N THR A 57 6.88 7.61 19.74
CA THR A 57 7.17 6.16 19.90
C THR A 57 7.65 5.80 21.31
N GLY A 58 8.07 6.78 22.12
CA GLY A 58 8.68 6.55 23.43
C GLY A 58 10.08 5.96 23.38
N LEU A 59 10.75 6.00 22.23
CA LEU A 59 12.08 5.43 22.04
C LEU A 59 13.17 6.44 22.38
N SER A 60 14.29 5.93 22.90
CA SER A 60 15.55 6.68 22.88
C SER A 60 16.13 6.65 21.45
N THR A 61 17.02 7.62 21.16
CA THR A 61 17.74 7.66 19.87
C THR A 61 18.47 6.34 19.60
N GLN A 62 19.15 5.79 20.61
CA GLN A 62 19.86 4.51 20.48
C GLN A 62 18.89 3.34 20.19
N ALA A 63 17.72 3.34 20.82
CA ALA A 63 16.71 2.32 20.59
C ALA A 63 16.14 2.39 19.17
N PHE A 64 15.92 3.60 18.65
CA PHE A 64 15.47 3.81 17.27
C PHE A 64 16.46 3.21 16.26
N TYR A 65 17.75 3.53 16.40
CA TYR A 65 18.78 3.05 15.46
C TYR A 65 19.08 1.54 15.53
N ARG A 66 18.48 0.82 16.48
CA ARG A 66 18.45 -0.66 16.44
C ARG A 66 17.44 -1.23 15.45
N TYR A 67 16.41 -0.47 15.12
CA TYR A 67 15.31 -0.90 14.24
C TYR A 67 15.42 -0.29 12.85
N PHE A 68 15.86 0.94 12.73
CA PHE A 68 15.98 1.68 11.48
C PHE A 68 17.32 2.38 11.41
N SER A 69 18.06 2.18 10.33
CA SER A 69 19.37 2.81 10.11
C SER A 69 19.25 4.31 9.83
N SER A 70 18.07 4.76 9.41
CA SER A 70 17.79 6.17 9.12
C SER A 70 16.30 6.48 9.26
N LYS A 71 15.97 7.78 9.29
CA LYS A 71 14.57 8.22 9.18
C LYS A 71 13.96 7.81 7.83
N ASP A 72 14.73 7.85 6.75
CA ASP A 72 14.25 7.48 5.43
C ASP A 72 13.87 6.00 5.34
N GLU A 73 14.60 5.12 6.02
CA GLU A 73 14.22 3.70 6.13
C GLU A 73 12.89 3.51 6.88
N LEU A 74 12.65 4.26 7.95
CA LEU A 74 11.33 4.27 8.60
C LEU A 74 10.24 4.80 7.65
N MET A 75 10.52 5.87 6.90
CA MET A 75 9.55 6.41 5.93
C MET A 75 9.23 5.42 4.82
N LEU A 76 10.23 4.65 4.36
CA LEU A 76 10.02 3.56 3.42
C LEU A 76 9.13 2.46 4.01
N ALA A 77 9.37 2.05 5.25
CA ALA A 77 8.55 1.06 5.94
C ALA A 77 7.09 1.52 6.11
N LEU A 78 6.87 2.81 6.41
CA LEU A 78 5.54 3.43 6.46
C LEU A 78 4.84 3.37 5.09
N LEU A 79 5.57 3.71 4.04
CA LEU A 79 5.07 3.67 2.67
C LEU A 79 4.63 2.26 2.28
N ASP A 80 5.47 1.26 2.57
CA ASP A 80 5.18 -0.15 2.29
C ASP A 80 3.95 -0.66 3.07
N ASP A 81 3.80 -0.29 4.33
CA ASP A 81 2.63 -0.66 5.12
C ASP A 81 1.34 -0.04 4.56
N GLY A 82 1.36 1.25 4.21
CA GLY A 82 0.22 1.94 3.60
C GLY A 82 -0.20 1.30 2.26
N ARG A 83 0.77 0.95 1.43
CA ARG A 83 0.56 0.24 0.16
C ARG A 83 -0.06 -1.14 0.34
N ARG A 84 0.52 -1.93 1.23
CA ARG A 84 0.02 -3.26 1.54
C ARG A 84 -1.45 -3.21 1.98
N ARG A 85 -1.81 -2.30 2.88
CA ARG A 85 -3.19 -2.09 3.34
C ARG A 85 -4.14 -1.72 2.20
N LEU A 86 -3.71 -0.87 1.28
CA LEU A 86 -4.52 -0.52 0.10
C LEU A 86 -4.72 -1.73 -0.81
N VAL A 87 -3.64 -2.44 -1.17
CA VAL A 87 -3.71 -3.65 -2.02
C VAL A 87 -4.64 -4.70 -1.40
N GLU A 88 -4.48 -5.02 -0.12
CA GLU A 88 -5.34 -5.98 0.59
C GLU A 88 -6.82 -5.53 0.60
N THR A 89 -7.06 -4.25 0.72
CA THR A 89 -8.42 -3.69 0.69
C THR A 89 -9.04 -3.83 -0.70
N LEU A 90 -8.28 -3.52 -1.75
CA LEU A 90 -8.74 -3.68 -3.14
C LEU A 90 -8.99 -5.15 -3.47
N GLN A 91 -8.08 -6.05 -3.11
CA GLN A 91 -8.25 -7.49 -3.30
C GLN A 91 -9.52 -8.01 -2.63
N ARG A 92 -9.76 -7.65 -1.37
CA ARG A 92 -10.99 -8.04 -0.65
C ARG A 92 -12.26 -7.50 -1.30
N ARG A 93 -12.23 -6.27 -1.85
CA ARG A 93 -13.37 -5.70 -2.57
C ARG A 93 -13.63 -6.43 -3.88
N MET A 94 -12.59 -6.67 -4.66
CA MET A 94 -12.66 -7.37 -5.95
C MET A 94 -13.12 -8.82 -5.79
N ALA A 95 -12.66 -9.51 -4.73
CA ALA A 95 -13.03 -10.90 -4.45
C ALA A 95 -14.51 -11.13 -4.11
N ARG A 96 -15.32 -10.05 -3.92
CA ARG A 96 -16.75 -10.17 -3.67
C ARG A 96 -17.55 -10.56 -4.93
N SER A 97 -16.95 -10.50 -6.09
CA SER A 97 -17.57 -10.88 -7.36
C SER A 97 -16.59 -11.63 -8.25
N THR A 98 -17.09 -12.57 -9.02
CA THR A 98 -16.37 -13.25 -10.11
C THR A 98 -16.56 -12.57 -11.46
N ASP A 99 -17.48 -11.59 -11.55
CA ASP A 99 -17.69 -10.79 -12.76
C ASP A 99 -16.53 -9.80 -12.94
N PRO A 100 -15.75 -9.88 -14.04
CA PRO A 100 -14.65 -8.97 -14.31
C PRO A 100 -15.05 -7.49 -14.35
N ARG A 101 -16.28 -7.16 -14.77
CA ARG A 101 -16.79 -5.78 -14.75
C ARG A 101 -16.97 -5.27 -13.33
N ALA A 102 -17.57 -6.09 -12.47
CA ALA A 102 -17.74 -5.77 -11.06
C ALA A 102 -16.38 -5.69 -10.32
N GLN A 103 -15.41 -6.53 -10.67
CA GLN A 103 -14.04 -6.45 -10.12
C GLN A 103 -13.36 -5.14 -10.49
N LEU A 104 -13.40 -4.72 -11.76
CA LEU A 104 -12.85 -3.45 -12.22
C LEU A 104 -13.52 -2.26 -11.52
N GLN A 105 -14.85 -2.26 -11.43
CA GLN A 105 -15.61 -1.25 -10.70
C GLN A 105 -15.19 -1.19 -9.22
N ALA A 106 -15.09 -2.34 -8.56
CA ALA A 106 -14.71 -2.44 -7.14
C ALA A 106 -13.30 -1.90 -6.89
N TRP A 107 -12.38 -2.08 -7.83
CA TRP A 107 -11.03 -1.51 -7.77
C TRP A 107 -11.08 0.02 -7.86
N ILE A 108 -11.76 0.59 -8.86
CA ILE A 108 -11.90 2.04 -9.06
C ILE A 108 -12.55 2.69 -7.83
N GLU A 109 -13.70 2.16 -7.39
CA GLU A 109 -14.41 2.67 -6.21
C GLU A 109 -13.57 2.49 -4.92
N GLY A 110 -12.76 1.44 -4.84
CA GLY A 110 -11.85 1.21 -3.73
C GLY A 110 -10.74 2.25 -3.62
N VAL A 111 -10.21 2.69 -4.75
CA VAL A 111 -9.24 3.80 -4.82
C VAL A 111 -9.93 5.12 -4.45
N LEU A 112 -11.07 5.43 -5.04
CA LEU A 112 -11.82 6.65 -4.73
C LEU A 112 -12.29 6.71 -3.26
N ALA A 113 -12.49 5.57 -2.62
CA ALA A 113 -12.85 5.50 -1.20
C ALA A 113 -11.79 6.11 -0.26
N GLN A 114 -10.56 6.35 -0.75
CA GLN A 114 -9.53 7.09 0.00
C GLN A 114 -9.93 8.56 0.25
N THR A 115 -10.91 9.07 -0.46
CA THR A 115 -11.45 10.44 -0.29
C THR A 115 -12.81 10.45 0.43
N ALA A 116 -13.37 9.29 0.78
CA ALA A 116 -14.79 9.14 1.16
C ALA A 116 -15.18 9.92 2.43
N ASN A 117 -14.25 10.08 3.37
CA ASN A 117 -14.44 10.83 4.61
C ASN A 117 -13.13 11.43 5.10
N ALA A 118 -13.20 12.30 6.12
CA ALA A 118 -12.05 13.00 6.66
C ALA A 118 -10.92 12.07 7.13
N ASN A 119 -11.26 10.93 7.76
CA ASN A 119 -10.26 9.98 8.24
C ASN A 119 -9.52 9.30 7.08
N ALA A 120 -10.24 8.82 6.06
CA ALA A 120 -9.64 8.22 4.87
C ALA A 120 -8.74 9.22 4.14
N ALA A 121 -9.22 10.46 3.97
CA ALA A 121 -8.45 11.53 3.34
C ALA A 121 -7.20 11.91 4.15
N ALA A 122 -7.29 12.03 5.47
CA ALA A 122 -6.16 12.34 6.35
C ALA A 122 -5.05 11.28 6.27
N ARG A 123 -5.43 10.00 6.12
CA ARG A 123 -4.48 8.88 5.96
C ARG A 123 -3.74 8.90 4.63
N THR A 124 -4.39 9.35 3.57
CA THR A 124 -3.87 9.25 2.19
C THR A 124 -3.21 10.53 1.71
N ARG A 125 -3.75 11.70 2.12
CA ARG A 125 -3.31 13.02 1.65
C ARG A 125 -1.80 13.27 1.82
N PRO A 126 -1.15 13.00 2.97
CA PRO A 126 0.28 13.22 3.12
C PRO A 126 1.12 12.50 2.06
N TRP A 127 0.74 11.25 1.72
CA TRP A 127 1.42 10.44 0.71
C TRP A 127 1.29 11.02 -0.69
N ILE A 128 0.09 11.47 -1.04
CA ILE A 128 -0.19 12.10 -2.33
C ILE A 128 0.54 13.44 -2.49
N LEU A 129 0.58 14.25 -1.43
CA LEU A 129 1.29 15.54 -1.46
C LEU A 129 2.81 15.39 -1.53
N SER A 130 3.35 14.25 -1.11
CA SER A 130 4.79 13.97 -1.09
C SER A 130 5.22 12.98 -2.19
N GLU A 131 4.33 12.66 -3.13
CA GLU A 131 4.58 11.63 -4.16
C GLU A 131 5.85 11.91 -4.97
N GLN A 132 6.09 13.17 -5.37
CA GLN A 132 7.30 13.52 -6.11
C GLN A 132 8.56 13.24 -5.29
N ARG A 133 8.58 13.69 -4.03
CA ARG A 133 9.70 13.43 -3.11
C ARG A 133 9.92 11.93 -2.88
N LEU A 134 8.84 11.17 -2.72
CA LEU A 134 8.93 9.71 -2.56
C LEU A 134 9.47 9.03 -3.81
N ALA A 135 9.10 9.50 -5.00
CA ALA A 135 9.62 8.98 -6.26
C ALA A 135 11.10 9.30 -6.45
N GLU A 136 11.57 10.44 -5.96
CA GLU A 136 12.99 10.82 -5.98
C GLU A 136 13.83 9.98 -4.98
N LEU A 137 13.32 9.76 -3.78
CA LEU A 137 14.01 9.02 -2.72
C LEU A 137 13.94 7.49 -2.89
N PHE A 138 12.80 6.99 -3.38
CA PHE A 138 12.48 5.55 -3.44
C PHE A 138 11.88 5.16 -4.80
N PRO A 139 12.61 5.38 -5.93
CA PRO A 139 12.05 5.16 -7.26
C PRO A 139 11.66 3.71 -7.54
N GLN A 140 12.43 2.74 -7.04
CA GLN A 140 12.16 1.32 -7.26
C GLN A 140 10.93 0.86 -6.45
N GLU A 141 10.83 1.27 -5.21
CA GLU A 141 9.72 0.96 -4.33
C GLU A 141 8.43 1.64 -4.81
N GLN A 142 8.55 2.87 -5.34
CA GLN A 142 7.42 3.57 -5.95
C GLN A 142 6.92 2.83 -7.19
N GLN A 143 7.82 2.39 -8.07
CA GLN A 143 7.46 1.60 -9.24
C GLN A 143 6.85 0.25 -8.84
N ALA A 144 7.43 -0.45 -7.89
CA ALA A 144 6.88 -1.72 -7.39
C ALA A 144 5.45 -1.58 -6.86
N SER A 145 5.12 -0.43 -6.24
CA SER A 145 3.74 -0.12 -5.84
C SER A 145 2.78 0.02 -6.98
N VAL A 146 3.18 0.79 -7.99
CA VAL A 146 2.38 0.96 -9.21
C VAL A 146 2.13 -0.41 -9.83
N ASP A 147 3.17 -1.24 -9.95
CA ASP A 147 3.09 -2.58 -10.54
C ASP A 147 2.14 -3.50 -9.78
N LEU A 148 2.11 -3.43 -8.45
CA LEU A 148 1.16 -4.18 -7.62
C LEU A 148 -0.28 -3.74 -7.86
N LEU A 149 -0.54 -2.43 -7.88
CA LEU A 149 -1.88 -1.89 -8.06
C LEU A 149 -2.41 -2.10 -9.48
N VAL A 150 -1.56 -1.90 -10.49
CA VAL A 150 -1.86 -2.20 -11.90
C VAL A 150 -2.05 -3.70 -12.11
N GLY A 151 -1.24 -4.52 -11.43
CA GLY A 151 -1.32 -5.97 -11.48
C GLY A 151 -2.70 -6.53 -11.12
N LEU A 152 -3.41 -5.90 -10.17
CA LEU A 152 -4.76 -6.30 -9.80
C LEU A 152 -5.79 -6.13 -10.93
N LEU A 153 -5.52 -5.24 -11.88
CA LEU A 153 -6.42 -4.95 -13.00
C LEU A 153 -6.21 -5.88 -14.21
N ARG A 154 -5.06 -6.57 -14.29
CA ARG A 154 -4.69 -7.36 -15.48
C ARG A 154 -5.67 -8.48 -15.78
N ASP A 155 -6.00 -9.30 -14.80
CA ASP A 155 -6.88 -10.44 -15.00
C ASP A 155 -8.31 -10.01 -15.36
N PRO A 156 -8.97 -9.08 -14.65
CA PRO A 156 -10.28 -8.57 -15.05
C PRO A 156 -10.29 -7.99 -16.46
N ILE A 157 -9.29 -7.19 -16.83
CA ILE A 157 -9.20 -6.58 -18.17
C ILE A 157 -9.00 -7.65 -19.25
N ALA A 158 -8.11 -8.61 -19.03
CA ALA A 158 -7.87 -9.69 -19.98
C ALA A 158 -9.15 -10.51 -20.23
N HIS A 159 -9.91 -10.82 -19.19
CA HIS A 159 -11.21 -11.51 -19.32
C HIS A 159 -12.23 -10.69 -20.10
N LEU A 160 -12.33 -9.38 -19.86
CA LEU A 160 -13.25 -8.50 -20.58
C LEU A 160 -12.90 -8.36 -22.07
N ARG A 161 -11.64 -8.47 -22.42
CA ARG A 161 -11.15 -8.44 -23.81
C ARG A 161 -11.23 -9.81 -24.52
N GLY A 162 -11.68 -10.85 -23.83
CA GLY A 162 -11.70 -12.21 -24.38
C GLY A 162 -10.30 -12.79 -24.66
N ALA A 163 -9.28 -12.23 -24.04
CA ALA A 163 -7.91 -12.67 -24.22
C ALA A 163 -7.70 -14.08 -23.63
N ARG A 164 -7.35 -15.04 -24.49
CA ARG A 164 -7.04 -16.41 -24.08
C ARG A 164 -5.63 -16.59 -23.48
N LYS A 165 -4.78 -15.56 -23.51
CA LYS A 165 -3.40 -15.61 -23.02
C LYS A 165 -3.14 -14.49 -21.99
N ARG A 166 -2.48 -14.85 -20.93
CA ARG A 166 -2.09 -14.02 -19.77
C ARG A 166 -1.09 -12.86 -20.10
N ARG A 167 -0.56 -12.78 -21.31
CA ARG A 167 0.31 -11.71 -21.81
C ARG A 167 -0.39 -10.99 -22.99
N ASP A 168 -1.32 -10.13 -22.66
CA ASP A 168 -1.87 -9.17 -23.58
C ASP A 168 -1.25 -7.79 -23.26
N THR A 169 -0.33 -7.34 -24.10
CA THR A 169 0.32 -6.01 -23.97
C THR A 169 -0.71 -4.88 -23.96
N GLY A 170 -1.84 -5.07 -24.65
CA GLY A 170 -2.95 -4.13 -24.65
C GLY A 170 -3.66 -4.07 -23.27
N ALA A 171 -3.77 -5.21 -22.57
CA ALA A 171 -4.34 -5.24 -21.22
C ALA A 171 -3.43 -4.52 -20.21
N ASP A 172 -2.12 -4.65 -20.30
CA ASP A 172 -1.16 -3.94 -19.45
C ASP A 172 -1.24 -2.43 -19.66
N THR A 173 -1.29 -1.98 -20.91
CA THR A 173 -1.47 -0.55 -21.23
C THR A 173 -2.79 -0.02 -20.69
N THR A 174 -3.90 -0.75 -20.93
CA THR A 174 -5.22 -0.36 -20.43
C THR A 174 -5.27 -0.31 -18.90
N ALA A 175 -4.66 -1.28 -18.21
CA ALA A 175 -4.56 -1.31 -16.76
C ALA A 175 -3.81 -0.07 -16.23
N THR A 176 -2.69 0.27 -16.87
CA THR A 176 -1.90 1.46 -16.52
C THR A 176 -2.70 2.74 -16.72
N LEU A 177 -3.44 2.89 -17.84
CA LEU A 177 -4.27 4.06 -18.10
C LEU A 177 -5.41 4.20 -17.08
N ILE A 178 -6.07 3.10 -16.72
CA ILE A 178 -7.11 3.10 -15.68
C ILE A 178 -6.52 3.50 -14.32
N TYR A 179 -5.36 2.96 -13.96
CA TYR A 179 -4.63 3.35 -12.76
C TYR A 179 -4.37 4.87 -12.76
N GLN A 180 -3.71 5.39 -13.80
CA GLN A 180 -3.36 6.80 -13.89
C GLN A 180 -4.58 7.73 -13.78
N LEU A 181 -5.64 7.42 -14.52
CA LEU A 181 -6.87 8.22 -14.50
C LEU A 181 -7.54 8.21 -13.12
N THR A 182 -7.67 7.02 -12.51
CA THR A 182 -8.32 6.88 -11.20
C THR A 182 -7.53 7.59 -10.10
N PHE A 183 -6.21 7.45 -10.10
CA PHE A 183 -5.34 8.13 -9.14
C PHE A 183 -5.30 9.64 -9.37
N ALA A 184 -5.38 10.12 -10.63
CA ALA A 184 -5.48 11.55 -10.92
C ALA A 184 -6.76 12.17 -10.34
N VAL A 185 -7.91 11.51 -10.51
CA VAL A 185 -9.19 11.94 -9.91
C VAL A 185 -9.11 11.92 -8.38
N MET A 186 -8.67 10.83 -7.78
CA MET A 186 -8.48 10.73 -6.33
C MET A 186 -7.57 11.85 -5.80
N ARG A 187 -6.42 12.09 -6.46
CA ARG A 187 -5.47 13.14 -6.10
C ARG A 187 -6.11 14.52 -6.15
N ALA A 188 -6.84 14.85 -7.22
CA ALA A 188 -7.50 16.12 -7.36
C ALA A 188 -8.42 16.41 -6.17
N HIS A 189 -9.21 15.42 -5.76
CA HIS A 189 -10.09 15.53 -4.59
C HIS A 189 -9.34 15.63 -3.27
N LEU A 190 -8.26 14.85 -3.07
CA LEU A 190 -7.43 14.95 -1.86
C LEU A 190 -6.76 16.32 -1.73
N VAL A 191 -6.26 16.89 -2.83
CA VAL A 191 -5.67 18.24 -2.83
C VAL A 191 -6.72 19.30 -2.54
N ALA A 192 -7.89 19.22 -3.19
CA ALA A 192 -8.99 20.16 -2.99
C ALA A 192 -9.73 20.01 -1.65
N GLY A 193 -9.48 18.92 -0.89
CA GLY A 193 -10.23 18.62 0.34
C GLY A 193 -11.67 18.22 0.09
N THR A 194 -11.98 17.70 -1.10
CA THR A 194 -13.32 17.27 -1.54
C THR A 194 -13.38 15.75 -1.72
N LYS A 195 -14.53 15.25 -2.12
CA LYS A 195 -14.73 13.86 -2.56
C LYS A 195 -15.48 13.86 -3.89
N PRO A 196 -15.25 12.86 -4.77
CA PRO A 196 -16.04 12.73 -5.98
C PRO A 196 -17.52 12.52 -5.63
N ASP A 197 -18.39 13.18 -6.38
CA ASP A 197 -19.82 12.92 -6.26
C ASP A 197 -20.19 11.55 -6.90
N PRO A 198 -21.37 11.01 -6.61
CA PRO A 198 -21.80 9.73 -7.17
C PRO A 198 -21.88 9.71 -8.70
N ALA A 199 -22.19 10.85 -9.34
CA ALA A 199 -22.29 10.93 -10.80
C ALA A 199 -20.89 10.92 -11.43
N GLU A 200 -19.93 11.63 -10.85
CA GLU A 200 -18.52 11.61 -11.26
C GLU A 200 -17.90 10.22 -11.12
N SER A 201 -18.11 9.56 -9.98
CA SER A 201 -17.63 8.19 -9.74
C SER A 201 -18.21 7.21 -10.76
N LYS A 202 -19.51 7.31 -11.04
CA LYS A 202 -20.20 6.50 -12.05
C LYS A 202 -19.69 6.78 -13.47
N ALA A 203 -19.44 8.04 -13.80
CA ALA A 203 -18.90 8.44 -15.09
C ALA A 203 -17.49 7.89 -15.31
N LEU A 204 -16.63 7.95 -14.29
CA LEU A 204 -15.29 7.39 -14.34
C LEU A 204 -15.32 5.88 -14.57
N VAL A 205 -16.12 5.14 -13.81
CA VAL A 205 -16.31 3.69 -13.99
C VAL A 205 -16.79 3.37 -15.40
N ALA A 206 -17.81 4.07 -15.87
CA ALA A 206 -18.38 3.85 -17.22
C ALA A 206 -17.35 4.15 -18.32
N PHE A 207 -16.53 5.20 -18.16
CA PHE A 207 -15.45 5.53 -19.08
C PHE A 207 -14.40 4.42 -19.15
N CYS A 208 -13.92 3.96 -17.99
CA CYS A 208 -12.94 2.88 -17.89
C CYS A 208 -13.46 1.57 -18.51
N LEU A 209 -14.71 1.19 -18.22
CA LEU A 209 -15.33 -0.01 -18.77
C LEU A 209 -15.48 0.04 -20.30
N ARG A 210 -15.80 1.21 -20.88
CA ARG A 210 -15.82 1.38 -22.35
C ARG A 210 -14.43 1.25 -22.96
N GLY A 211 -13.41 1.85 -22.33
CA GLY A 211 -12.03 1.77 -22.81
C GLY A 211 -11.41 0.37 -22.75
N VAL A 212 -11.97 -0.55 -21.96
CA VAL A 212 -11.53 -1.96 -21.95
C VAL A 212 -12.11 -2.74 -23.16
N SER A 213 -13.27 -2.36 -23.64
CA SER A 213 -14.01 -3.10 -24.69
C SER A 213 -13.56 -2.74 -26.13
N THR A 214 -12.57 -1.84 -26.24
CA THR A 214 -11.95 -1.43 -27.51
C THR A 214 -10.67 -2.19 -27.75
#